data_cdda06e97c221f899a30529305b8210a
#
_entry.id   cdda06e97c221f899a30529305b8210a
#
_cell.length_a   1.000
_cell.length_b   1.000
_cell.length_c   1.000
_cell.angle_alpha   90.00
_cell.angle_beta   90.00
_cell.angle_gamma   90.00
#
_symmetry.space_group_name_H-M   'P 1'
#
loop_
_entity.id
_entity.type
_entity.pdbx_description
1 polymer ?
#
loop_
_entity_poly.entity_id
_entity_poly.type
_entity_poly.pdbx_seq_one_letter_code
_entity_poly.pdbx_strand_id
1 'polypeptide(L)'
;MFTGIITAMGKIAEVQPLGATPAHGLRLHLETPAGYLDDVALGDSIALNGACMTAVDIDAAAGRFAIDISAESLARTAGLDRPGPVNLEKALRASDRLGGHIVSGHVDGMGVVTHFAPVGESWELRVLAPRDLARFLAYKGSVTV
;
A
#
# COMPACT_ATOMS: atom_id res chain seq x y z
N MET A 1 -3.56 -10.15 -5.07
CA MET A 1 -2.13 -10.43 -5.28
C MET A 1 -1.53 -9.35 -6.16
N PHE A 2 -0.28 -8.94 -5.92
CA PHE A 2 0.38 -7.78 -6.56
C PHE A 2 1.74 -8.19 -7.11
N THR A 3 2.40 -7.26 -7.82
CA THR A 3 3.75 -7.46 -8.38
C THR A 3 4.85 -6.76 -7.57
N GLY A 4 4.48 -5.80 -6.72
CA GLY A 4 5.39 -4.88 -6.07
C GLY A 4 5.81 -3.69 -6.96
N ILE A 5 5.17 -3.53 -8.13
CA ILE A 5 5.46 -2.42 -9.04
C ILE A 5 4.38 -1.35 -8.90
N ILE A 6 4.79 -0.16 -8.45
CA ILE A 6 3.90 1.00 -8.35
C ILE A 6 3.45 1.41 -9.75
N THR A 7 2.13 1.47 -9.95
CA THR A 7 1.53 1.82 -11.25
C THR A 7 0.95 3.23 -11.30
N ALA A 8 0.66 3.82 -10.13
CA ALA A 8 0.16 5.19 -10.02
C ALA A 8 0.49 5.79 -8.66
N MET A 9 0.37 7.09 -8.56
CA MET A 9 0.32 7.83 -7.30
C MET A 9 -1.08 8.40 -7.11
N GLY A 10 -1.66 8.14 -5.95
CA GLY A 10 -2.90 8.73 -5.48
C GLY A 10 -2.66 9.62 -4.28
N LYS A 11 -3.76 10.03 -3.66
CA LYS A 11 -3.76 10.86 -2.47
C LYS A 11 -4.85 10.39 -1.51
N ILE A 12 -4.50 10.19 -0.25
CA ILE A 12 -5.48 10.13 0.84
C ILE A 12 -5.99 11.54 1.04
N ALA A 13 -7.23 11.80 0.64
CA ALA A 13 -7.85 13.13 0.72
C ALA A 13 -8.46 13.37 2.11
N GLU A 14 -9.07 12.32 2.68
CA GLU A 14 -9.75 12.40 3.97
C GLU A 14 -9.61 11.09 4.74
N VAL A 15 -9.57 11.19 6.06
CA VAL A 15 -9.51 10.07 7.01
C VAL A 15 -10.65 10.22 7.99
N GLN A 16 -11.50 9.19 8.12
CA GLN A 16 -12.65 9.17 9.01
C GLN A 16 -12.56 7.99 9.99
N PRO A 17 -12.73 8.20 11.30
CA PRO A 17 -12.83 7.09 12.25
C PRO A 17 -14.05 6.21 11.97
N LEU A 18 -13.88 4.89 11.99
CA LEU A 18 -15.00 3.93 11.91
C LEU A 18 -15.73 3.71 13.24
N GLY A 19 -15.23 4.30 14.31
CA GLY A 19 -15.87 4.24 15.64
C GLY A 19 -15.23 5.17 16.64
N ALA A 20 -15.74 5.13 17.88
CA ALA A 20 -15.43 6.12 18.92
C ALA A 20 -14.10 5.88 19.66
N THR A 21 -13.41 4.78 19.41
CA THR A 21 -12.18 4.43 20.14
C THR A 21 -11.04 4.09 19.18
N PRO A 22 -9.76 4.20 19.58
CA PRO A 22 -8.61 3.81 18.78
C PRO A 22 -8.57 2.33 18.36
N ALA A 23 -9.38 1.46 18.99
CA ALA A 23 -9.53 0.06 18.61
C ALA A 23 -10.33 -0.12 17.31
N HIS A 24 -11.05 0.91 16.88
CA HIS A 24 -11.71 0.94 15.59
C HIS A 24 -10.72 1.37 14.52
N GLY A 25 -10.96 0.90 13.29
CA GLY A 25 -10.18 1.30 12.13
C GLY A 25 -10.56 2.69 11.61
N LEU A 26 -10.06 2.98 10.42
CA LEU A 26 -10.32 4.23 9.71
C LEU A 26 -10.92 3.93 8.34
N ARG A 27 -11.81 4.79 7.85
CA ARG A 27 -12.15 4.89 6.44
C ARG A 27 -11.28 5.95 5.79
N LEU A 28 -10.61 5.56 4.72
CA LEU A 28 -9.79 6.45 3.91
C LEU A 28 -10.52 6.74 2.62
N HIS A 29 -10.67 8.03 2.29
CA HIS A 29 -11.15 8.49 1.00
C HIS A 29 -9.96 8.89 0.15
N LEU A 30 -9.84 8.31 -1.03
CA LEU A 30 -8.69 8.46 -1.90
C LEU A 30 -9.07 9.09 -3.23
N GLU A 31 -8.15 9.89 -3.76
CA GLU A 31 -8.17 10.44 -5.11
C GLU A 31 -7.10 9.75 -5.96
N THR A 32 -7.44 9.47 -7.21
CA THR A 32 -6.57 8.78 -8.16
C THR A 32 -6.43 9.57 -9.45
N PRO A 33 -5.40 9.30 -10.27
CA PRO A 33 -5.34 9.81 -11.64
C PRO A 33 -6.56 9.39 -12.45
N ALA A 34 -6.92 10.21 -13.44
CA ALA A 34 -8.03 9.93 -14.34
C ALA A 34 -7.85 8.57 -15.02
N GLY A 35 -8.94 7.81 -15.12
CA GLY A 35 -8.93 6.48 -15.74
C GLY A 35 -8.35 5.35 -14.89
N TYR A 36 -7.76 5.64 -13.72
CA TYR A 36 -7.20 4.59 -12.87
C TYR A 36 -8.25 3.59 -12.39
N LEU A 37 -9.48 4.04 -12.15
CA LEU A 37 -10.57 3.22 -11.61
C LEU A 37 -11.51 2.64 -12.67
N ASP A 38 -11.27 2.86 -13.97
CA ASP A 38 -12.18 2.45 -15.05
C ASP A 38 -12.47 0.94 -15.08
N ASP A 39 -11.56 0.14 -14.56
CA ASP A 39 -11.60 -1.32 -14.54
C ASP A 39 -11.60 -1.90 -13.13
N VAL A 40 -11.88 -1.08 -12.11
CA VAL A 40 -11.94 -1.49 -10.70
C VAL A 40 -13.39 -1.64 -10.27
N ALA A 41 -13.70 -2.74 -9.59
CA ALA A 41 -15.01 -3.04 -9.03
C ALA A 41 -14.99 -3.02 -7.49
N LEU A 42 -16.18 -2.85 -6.88
CA LEU A 42 -16.32 -3.02 -5.43
C LEU A 42 -15.84 -4.41 -5.00
N GLY A 43 -15.03 -4.46 -3.96
CA GLY A 43 -14.41 -5.68 -3.47
C GLY A 43 -13.04 -5.98 -4.08
N ASP A 44 -12.61 -5.26 -5.11
CA ASP A 44 -11.26 -5.41 -5.65
C ASP A 44 -10.21 -4.92 -4.66
N SER A 45 -9.04 -5.52 -4.75
CA SER A 45 -7.88 -5.14 -3.93
C SER A 45 -7.02 -4.13 -4.66
N ILE A 46 -6.65 -3.06 -3.94
CA ILE A 46 -5.66 -2.06 -4.34
C ILE A 46 -4.62 -1.97 -3.24
N ALA A 47 -3.34 -2.08 -3.57
CA ALA A 47 -2.27 -1.87 -2.61
C ALA A 47 -2.03 -0.36 -2.43
N LEU A 48 -2.04 0.09 -1.17
CA LEU A 48 -1.69 1.45 -0.74
C LEU A 48 -0.32 1.40 -0.05
N ASN A 49 0.70 2.02 -0.62
CA ASN A 49 2.09 1.90 -0.15
C ASN A 49 2.49 0.42 0.07
N GLY A 50 2.05 -0.49 -0.81
CA GLY A 50 2.30 -1.92 -0.72
C GLY A 50 1.34 -2.72 0.18
N ALA A 51 0.53 -2.08 1.01
CA ALA A 51 -0.45 -2.75 1.87
C ALA A 51 -1.77 -3.02 1.12
N CYS A 52 -2.20 -4.28 1.09
CA CYS A 52 -3.43 -4.72 0.43
C CYS A 52 -4.67 -4.16 1.14
N MET A 53 -5.49 -3.41 0.41
CA MET A 53 -6.76 -2.85 0.88
C MET A 53 -7.88 -3.21 -0.09
N THR A 54 -9.10 -3.34 0.43
CA THR A 54 -10.29 -3.65 -0.36
C THR A 54 -11.10 -2.40 -0.62
N ALA A 55 -11.45 -2.14 -1.88
CA ALA A 55 -12.32 -1.03 -2.26
C ALA A 55 -13.75 -1.28 -1.76
N VAL A 56 -14.24 -0.40 -0.87
CA VAL A 56 -15.59 -0.48 -0.28
C VAL A 56 -16.57 0.53 -0.87
N ASP A 57 -16.05 1.53 -1.59
CA ASP A 57 -16.81 2.50 -2.35
C ASP A 57 -15.98 2.99 -3.53
N ILE A 58 -16.62 3.26 -4.69
CA ILE A 58 -15.95 3.68 -5.92
C ILE A 58 -16.83 4.69 -6.66
N ASP A 59 -16.25 5.84 -6.96
CA ASP A 59 -16.72 6.82 -7.94
C ASP A 59 -15.66 6.97 -9.03
N ALA A 60 -15.71 6.09 -10.04
CA ALA A 60 -14.74 6.08 -11.12
C ALA A 60 -14.77 7.38 -11.95
N ALA A 61 -15.96 8.01 -12.12
CA ALA A 61 -16.09 9.25 -12.86
C ALA A 61 -15.39 10.42 -12.17
N ALA A 62 -15.41 10.45 -10.84
CA ALA A 62 -14.70 11.43 -10.03
C ALA A 62 -13.25 11.02 -9.71
N GLY A 63 -12.81 9.81 -10.09
CA GLY A 63 -11.51 9.27 -9.75
C GLY A 63 -11.32 9.05 -8.25
N ARG A 64 -12.38 8.64 -7.55
CA ARG A 64 -12.39 8.48 -6.09
C ARG A 64 -12.77 7.08 -5.67
N PHE A 65 -12.18 6.60 -4.60
CA PHE A 65 -12.60 5.36 -3.94
C PHE A 65 -12.38 5.45 -2.43
N ALA A 66 -13.01 4.54 -1.68
CA ALA A 66 -12.80 4.42 -0.25
C ALA A 66 -12.38 2.99 0.12
N ILE A 67 -11.59 2.90 1.19
CA ILE A 67 -11.22 1.64 1.84
C ILE A 67 -11.45 1.76 3.35
N ASP A 68 -11.67 0.62 4.00
CA ASP A 68 -11.64 0.52 5.46
C ASP A 68 -10.36 -0.19 5.88
N ILE A 69 -9.58 0.46 6.74
CA ILE A 69 -8.34 -0.09 7.29
C ILE A 69 -8.51 -0.40 8.78
N SER A 70 -8.14 -1.61 9.19
CA SER A 70 -8.23 -2.03 10.57
C SER A 70 -7.18 -1.35 11.47
N ALA A 71 -7.44 -1.29 12.77
CA ALA A 71 -6.46 -0.80 13.74
C ALA A 71 -5.16 -1.62 13.72
N GLU A 72 -5.23 -2.94 13.47
CA GLU A 72 -4.05 -3.79 13.32
C GLU A 72 -3.23 -3.41 12.09
N SER A 73 -3.88 -3.22 10.93
CA SER A 73 -3.19 -2.81 9.71
C SER A 73 -2.54 -1.43 9.87
N LEU A 74 -3.21 -0.50 10.55
CA LEU A 74 -2.63 0.81 10.90
C LEU A 74 -1.40 0.68 11.79
N ALA A 75 -1.39 -0.24 12.75
CA ALA A 75 -0.24 -0.48 13.62
C ALA A 75 0.97 -1.10 12.91
N ARG A 76 0.75 -1.71 11.74
CA ARG A 76 1.80 -2.36 10.93
C ARG A 76 2.22 -1.59 9.69
N THR A 77 1.63 -0.42 9.44
CA THR A 77 1.90 0.42 8.27
C THR A 77 2.26 1.84 8.69
N ALA A 78 2.90 2.58 7.80
CA ALA A 78 3.21 3.98 8.05
C ALA A 78 2.54 4.88 7.00
N GLY A 79 2.01 6.04 7.46
CA GLY A 79 1.49 7.08 6.58
C GLY A 79 0.08 6.84 6.02
N LEU A 80 -0.64 5.79 6.48
CA LEU A 80 -2.03 5.54 6.11
C LEU A 80 -3.05 6.12 7.13
N ASP A 81 -2.57 6.77 8.16
CA ASP A 81 -3.36 7.35 9.24
C ASP A 81 -3.72 8.83 9.05
N ARG A 82 -3.30 9.43 7.93
CA ARG A 82 -3.45 10.87 7.66
C ARG A 82 -3.53 11.19 6.17
N PRO A 83 -4.07 12.35 5.77
CA PRO A 83 -4.00 12.83 4.39
C PRO A 83 -2.57 12.94 3.88
N GLY A 84 -2.37 12.60 2.60
CA GLY A 84 -1.06 12.66 1.96
C GLY A 84 -0.98 11.82 0.69
N PRO A 85 0.16 11.89 -0.03
CA PRO A 85 0.39 11.07 -1.22
C PRO A 85 0.51 9.60 -0.83
N VAL A 86 0.10 8.71 -1.75
CA VAL A 86 0.14 7.26 -1.57
C VAL A 86 0.45 6.57 -2.89
N ASN A 87 1.34 5.59 -2.86
CA ASN A 87 1.62 4.72 -4.00
C ASN A 87 0.47 3.73 -4.19
N LEU A 88 0.09 3.50 -5.44
CA LEU A 88 -1.02 2.62 -5.81
C LEU A 88 -0.57 1.51 -6.75
N GLU A 89 -1.05 0.30 -6.49
CA GLU A 89 -0.99 -0.83 -7.40
C GLU A 89 -2.32 -1.58 -7.35
N LYS A 90 -2.94 -1.84 -8.52
CA LYS A 90 -4.11 -2.71 -8.61
C LYS A 90 -3.72 -4.17 -8.49
N ALA A 91 -4.59 -5.00 -7.92
CA ALA A 91 -4.38 -6.44 -7.93
C ALA A 91 -4.25 -6.98 -9.35
N LEU A 92 -3.35 -7.97 -9.54
CA LEU A 92 -3.16 -8.68 -10.79
C LEU A 92 -4.44 -9.40 -11.21
N ARG A 93 -4.77 -9.29 -12.49
CA ARG A 93 -5.72 -10.18 -13.17
C ARG A 93 -5.03 -11.48 -13.60
N ALA A 94 -5.81 -12.53 -13.80
CA ALA A 94 -5.27 -13.82 -14.26
C ALA A 94 -4.58 -13.74 -15.64
N SER A 95 -4.90 -12.73 -16.44
CA SER A 95 -4.30 -12.47 -17.77
C SER A 95 -3.06 -11.59 -17.76
N ASP A 96 -2.73 -10.98 -16.62
CA ASP A 96 -1.64 -10.01 -16.56
C ASP A 96 -0.27 -10.71 -16.53
N ARG A 97 0.74 -10.00 -17.01
CA ARG A 97 2.13 -10.45 -16.90
C ARG A 97 2.64 -10.21 -15.48
N LEU A 98 3.29 -11.21 -14.91
CA LEU A 98 4.04 -11.05 -13.67
C LEU A 98 5.41 -10.43 -13.97
N GLY A 99 5.45 -9.09 -14.07
CA GLY A 99 6.68 -8.34 -14.35
C GLY A 99 7.59 -8.11 -13.15
N GLY A 100 7.09 -8.37 -11.94
CA GLY A 100 7.80 -8.22 -10.67
C GLY A 100 7.82 -9.52 -9.89
N HIS A 101 7.38 -9.46 -8.64
CA HIS A 101 7.34 -10.60 -7.71
C HIS A 101 5.91 -10.97 -7.35
N ILE A 102 5.72 -12.14 -6.75
CA ILE A 102 4.42 -12.51 -6.16
C ILE A 102 4.34 -11.88 -4.77
N VAL A 103 3.53 -10.83 -4.65
CA VAL A 103 3.38 -10.05 -3.43
C VAL A 103 1.94 -10.13 -2.94
N SER A 104 1.75 -10.49 -1.66
CA SER A 104 0.41 -10.54 -1.05
C SER A 104 -0.13 -9.16 -0.67
N GLY A 105 0.77 -8.24 -0.30
CA GLY A 105 0.42 -6.96 0.32
C GLY A 105 0.02 -7.08 1.78
N HIS A 106 0.26 -8.23 2.42
CA HIS A 106 0.02 -8.43 3.86
C HIS A 106 1.28 -8.07 4.63
N VAL A 107 1.23 -6.95 5.33
CA VAL A 107 2.41 -6.36 5.98
C VAL A 107 2.73 -7.09 7.27
N ASP A 108 3.94 -7.60 7.39
CA ASP A 108 4.42 -8.33 8.56
C ASP A 108 4.87 -7.40 9.69
N GLY A 109 5.38 -6.21 9.36
CA GLY A 109 5.83 -5.23 10.34
C GLY A 109 6.47 -4.00 9.72
N MET A 110 6.91 -3.08 10.57
CA MET A 110 7.56 -1.83 10.17
C MET A 110 9.06 -1.90 10.40
N GLY A 111 9.83 -1.51 9.39
CA GLY A 111 11.26 -1.26 9.50
C GLY A 111 11.57 0.23 9.72
N VAL A 112 12.81 0.52 10.03
CA VAL A 112 13.30 1.90 10.18
C VAL A 112 14.28 2.21 9.05
N VAL A 113 13.99 3.23 8.25
CA VAL A 113 14.94 3.73 7.25
C VAL A 113 16.11 4.39 7.98
N THR A 114 17.28 3.79 7.88
CA THR A 114 18.52 4.27 8.52
C THR A 114 19.39 5.07 7.56
N HIS A 115 19.18 4.91 6.25
CA HIS A 115 19.88 5.65 5.21
C HIS A 115 19.02 5.70 3.95
N PHE A 116 18.98 6.86 3.30
CA PHE A 116 18.41 7.04 1.97
C PHE A 116 19.11 8.20 1.28
N ALA A 117 19.99 7.90 0.33
CA ALA A 117 20.79 8.91 -0.36
C ALA A 117 21.12 8.50 -1.80
N PRO A 118 21.37 9.48 -2.69
CA PRO A 118 21.82 9.20 -4.04
C PRO A 118 23.24 8.62 -4.05
N VAL A 119 23.46 7.64 -4.91
CA VAL A 119 24.76 7.04 -5.19
C VAL A 119 24.91 6.93 -6.71
N GLY A 120 25.62 7.88 -7.32
CA GLY A 120 25.70 8.01 -8.76
C GLY A 120 24.31 8.22 -9.37
N GLU A 121 23.90 7.33 -10.26
CA GLU A 121 22.60 7.34 -10.96
C GLU A 121 21.52 6.59 -10.17
N SER A 122 21.87 5.99 -9.03
CA SER A 122 20.99 5.16 -8.19
C SER A 122 20.78 5.78 -6.82
N TRP A 123 19.98 5.11 -6.00
CA TRP A 123 19.77 5.46 -4.62
C TRP A 123 20.13 4.29 -3.71
N GLU A 124 20.81 4.56 -2.62
CA GLU A 124 21.01 3.59 -1.56
C GLU A 124 19.94 3.75 -0.50
N LEU A 125 19.17 2.69 -0.29
CA LEU A 125 18.18 2.58 0.78
C LEU A 125 18.65 1.52 1.77
N ARG A 126 18.78 1.89 3.06
CA ARG A 126 19.04 0.94 4.15
C ARG A 126 17.88 0.95 5.12
N VAL A 127 17.34 -0.23 5.38
CA VAL A 127 16.23 -0.43 6.30
C VAL A 127 16.64 -1.40 7.40
N LEU A 128 16.50 -0.99 8.65
CA LEU A 128 16.63 -1.87 9.80
C LEU A 128 15.32 -2.62 10.00
N ALA A 129 15.30 -3.91 9.68
CA ALA A 129 14.15 -4.76 9.90
C ALA A 129 13.97 -5.11 11.39
N PRO A 130 12.73 -5.35 11.86
CA PRO A 130 12.48 -5.91 13.19
C PRO A 130 13.23 -7.23 13.41
N ARG A 131 13.73 -7.44 14.62
CA ARG A 131 14.59 -8.59 14.94
C ARG A 131 13.90 -9.93 14.73
N ASP A 132 12.60 -10.01 14.99
CA ASP A 132 11.75 -11.18 14.81
C ASP A 132 11.51 -11.51 13.33
N LEU A 133 11.56 -10.51 12.45
CA LEU A 133 11.43 -10.68 11.00
C LEU A 133 12.76 -11.00 10.31
N ALA A 134 13.91 -10.70 10.93
CA ALA A 134 15.23 -10.87 10.33
C ALA A 134 15.52 -12.31 9.85
N ARG A 135 14.96 -13.32 10.53
CA ARG A 135 15.11 -14.74 10.16
C ARG A 135 14.44 -15.13 8.83
N PHE A 136 13.53 -14.29 8.33
CA PHE A 136 12.82 -14.51 7.07
C PHE A 136 13.48 -13.78 5.90
N LEU A 137 14.51 -12.96 6.16
CA LEU A 137 15.24 -12.22 5.14
C LEU A 137 16.44 -13.03 4.66
N ALA A 138 16.38 -13.52 3.43
CA ALA A 138 17.47 -14.29 2.85
C ALA A 138 18.44 -13.37 2.09
N TYR A 139 19.74 -13.74 2.09
CA TYR A 139 20.73 -13.06 1.26
C TYR A 139 20.33 -13.13 -0.22
N LYS A 140 20.27 -11.98 -0.90
CA LYS A 140 19.75 -11.81 -2.27
C LYS A 140 18.30 -12.26 -2.46
N GLY A 141 17.56 -12.49 -1.40
CA GLY A 141 16.12 -12.70 -1.44
C GLY A 141 15.37 -11.40 -1.74
N SER A 142 14.17 -11.54 -2.28
CA SER A 142 13.28 -10.39 -2.49
C SER A 142 12.56 -10.05 -1.20
N VAL A 143 12.46 -8.76 -0.91
CA VAL A 143 11.66 -8.20 0.18
C VAL A 143 10.90 -7.00 -0.37
N THR A 144 9.63 -6.90 -0.01
CA THR A 144 8.79 -5.75 -0.38
C THR A 144 8.86 -4.71 0.74
N VAL A 145 9.06 -3.46 0.35
CA VAL A 145 9.11 -2.30 1.26
C VAL A 145 8.08 -1.27 0.82
#